data_b67cf53524d2e4679ff6f0cab8c37f40
#
_entry.id   b67cf53524d2e4679ff6f0cab8c37f40
#
_cell.length_a   1.000
_cell.length_b   1.000
_cell.length_c   1.000
_cell.angle_alpha   90.00
_cell.angle_beta   90.00
_cell.angle_gamma   90.00
#
_symmetry.space_group_name_H-M   'P 1'
#
loop_
_entity.id
_entity.type
_entity.pdbx_description
1 polymer ?
#
loop_
_entity_poly.entity_id
_entity_poly.type
_entity_poly.pdbx_seq_one_letter_code
_entity_poly.pdbx_strand_id
1 'polypeptide(L)'
;MLDETPLAPLGPAGLVFMASGQGSQKPGMGADLMDLPEVRETFACASDVFGFDVADLALNAEPEKLNDTRNAQPALAALSVAVARALMARGVEPAAVLGFSLGQISALAVSGMLADEEAFALVKVRSELMAEAAAAHPGAMSALLKADEENVRALCEECAEGDVLVPANFNCPGQIVVAGTPAAVE
;
A
#
# COMPACT_ATOMS: atom_id res chain seq x y z
N MET A 1 -18.38 19.12 0.42
CA MET A 1 -17.33 20.14 0.47
C MET A 1 -16.42 19.78 1.64
N LEU A 2 -15.20 19.39 1.37
CA LEU A 2 -14.19 19.25 2.41
C LEU A 2 -13.84 20.66 2.87
N ASP A 3 -13.73 20.85 4.18
CA ASP A 3 -13.31 22.11 4.78
C ASP A 3 -11.89 22.44 4.27
N GLU A 4 -11.75 23.52 3.52
CA GLU A 4 -10.48 24.01 2.99
C GLU A 4 -9.63 24.76 4.03
N THR A 5 -9.98 24.66 5.32
CA THR A 5 -9.20 25.27 6.40
C THR A 5 -7.79 24.69 6.35
N PRO A 6 -6.74 25.49 6.14
CA PRO A 6 -5.37 25.01 6.16
C PRO A 6 -5.10 24.30 7.48
N LEU A 7 -4.61 23.08 7.43
CA LEU A 7 -4.13 22.38 8.63
C LEU A 7 -3.08 23.24 9.31
N ALA A 8 -3.16 23.35 10.65
CA ALA A 8 -2.14 24.04 11.42
C ALA A 8 -0.77 23.44 11.06
N PRO A 9 0.28 24.26 10.90
CA PRO A 9 1.61 23.73 10.62
C PRO A 9 1.98 22.70 11.68
N LEU A 10 2.40 21.51 11.27
CA LEU A 10 3.03 20.57 12.17
C LEU A 10 4.15 21.33 12.88
N GLY A 11 4.20 21.28 14.22
CA GLY A 11 5.18 22.02 15.03
C GLY A 11 6.62 21.75 14.59
N PRO A 12 7.62 22.44 15.16
CA PRO A 12 9.00 22.45 14.66
C PRO A 12 9.69 21.07 14.56
N ALA A 13 9.08 20.03 15.08
CA ALA A 13 9.54 18.64 14.99
C ALA A 13 8.57 17.78 14.16
N GLY A 14 7.83 18.36 13.23
CA GLY A 14 6.76 17.68 12.48
C GLY A 14 7.25 16.54 11.58
N LEU A 15 7.66 15.42 12.20
CA LEU A 15 8.00 14.19 11.49
C LEU A 15 6.72 13.48 11.06
N VAL A 16 6.67 13.07 9.80
CA VAL A 16 5.55 12.31 9.24
C VAL A 16 6.05 10.92 8.83
N PHE A 17 5.40 9.87 9.32
CA PHE A 17 5.65 8.53 8.81
C PHE A 17 4.75 8.29 7.59
N MET A 18 5.37 7.79 6.52
CA MET A 18 4.67 7.51 5.27
C MET A 18 4.77 6.02 4.93
N ALA A 19 3.63 5.32 4.98
CA ALA A 19 3.57 3.91 4.62
C ALA A 19 3.27 3.74 3.12
N SER A 20 4.09 2.95 2.44
CA SER A 20 3.99 2.72 1.00
C SER A 20 2.81 1.83 0.62
N GLY A 21 2.40 1.92 -0.63
CA GLY A 21 1.45 1.02 -1.27
C GLY A 21 2.12 -0.16 -1.97
N GLN A 22 1.28 -1.04 -2.52
CA GLN A 22 1.72 -2.15 -3.36
C GLN A 22 2.50 -1.63 -4.58
N GLY A 23 3.56 -2.35 -4.96
CA GLY A 23 4.51 -1.99 -6.02
C GLY A 23 5.88 -1.56 -5.48
N SER A 24 6.02 -1.34 -4.16
CA SER A 24 7.30 -0.98 -3.53
C SER A 24 8.06 -2.18 -2.94
N GLN A 25 7.47 -3.38 -2.97
CA GLN A 25 8.08 -4.60 -2.45
C GLN A 25 9.32 -5.00 -3.26
N LYS A 26 10.32 -5.52 -2.56
CA LYS A 26 11.54 -6.06 -3.14
C LYS A 26 11.99 -7.28 -2.33
N PRO A 27 12.50 -8.35 -2.96
CA PRO A 27 13.13 -9.45 -2.24
C PRO A 27 14.24 -8.95 -1.30
N GLY A 28 14.27 -9.49 -0.09
CA GLY A 28 15.22 -9.07 0.93
C GLY A 28 14.88 -7.79 1.68
N MET A 29 13.69 -7.21 1.45
CA MET A 29 13.27 -5.99 2.16
C MET A 29 13.16 -6.24 3.67
N GLY A 30 13.80 -5.38 4.46
CA GLY A 30 13.83 -5.49 5.92
C GLY A 30 14.92 -6.38 6.47
N ALA A 31 15.78 -7.01 5.64
CA ALA A 31 16.86 -7.91 6.09
C ALA A 31 17.75 -7.27 7.15
N ASP A 32 18.16 -6.03 6.95
CA ASP A 32 19.05 -5.30 7.87
C ASP A 32 18.37 -4.93 9.21
N LEU A 33 17.06 -5.14 9.31
CA LEU A 33 16.27 -4.77 10.49
C LEU A 33 15.84 -5.98 11.33
N MET A 34 16.04 -7.20 10.84
CA MET A 34 15.55 -8.43 11.49
C MET A 34 16.22 -8.72 12.85
N ASP A 35 17.34 -8.08 13.16
CA ASP A 35 17.97 -8.19 14.48
C ASP A 35 17.23 -7.37 15.56
N LEU A 36 16.35 -6.45 15.16
CA LEU A 36 15.58 -5.62 16.08
C LEU A 36 14.40 -6.41 16.67
N PRO A 37 14.25 -6.41 18.01
CA PRO A 37 13.15 -7.15 18.65
C PRO A 37 11.77 -6.74 18.13
N GLU A 38 11.51 -5.45 17.99
CA GLU A 38 10.25 -4.88 17.54
C GLU A 38 9.89 -5.35 16.13
N VAL A 39 10.90 -5.51 15.26
CA VAL A 39 10.72 -5.99 13.90
C VAL A 39 10.33 -7.47 13.90
N ARG A 40 11.05 -8.30 14.65
CA ARG A 40 10.74 -9.73 14.77
C ARG A 40 9.34 -9.97 15.36
N GLU A 41 8.98 -9.22 16.41
CA GLU A 41 7.67 -9.32 17.05
C GLU A 41 6.55 -8.94 16.08
N THR A 42 6.72 -7.87 15.32
CA THR A 42 5.74 -7.44 14.31
C THR A 42 5.60 -8.48 13.19
N PHE A 43 6.70 -9.03 12.68
CA PHE A 43 6.64 -10.08 11.65
C PHE A 43 6.07 -11.39 12.19
N ALA A 44 6.33 -11.73 13.45
CA ALA A 44 5.72 -12.90 14.11
C ALA A 44 4.20 -12.72 14.23
N CYS A 45 3.74 -11.55 14.72
CA CYS A 45 2.33 -11.21 14.79
C CYS A 45 1.65 -11.28 13.40
N ALA A 46 2.28 -10.73 12.38
CA ALA A 46 1.80 -10.81 11.01
C ALA A 46 1.69 -12.28 10.55
N SER A 47 2.72 -13.09 10.80
CA SER A 47 2.74 -14.50 10.41
C SER A 47 1.62 -15.30 11.07
N ASP A 48 1.34 -15.05 12.35
CA ASP A 48 0.23 -15.68 13.08
C ASP A 48 -1.12 -15.35 12.44
N VAL A 49 -1.35 -14.07 12.07
CA VAL A 49 -2.62 -13.63 11.45
C VAL A 49 -2.76 -14.15 10.03
N PHE A 50 -1.71 -14.09 9.22
CA PHE A 50 -1.77 -14.55 7.83
C PHE A 50 -1.77 -16.08 7.70
N GLY A 51 -1.16 -16.80 8.65
CA GLY A 51 -1.06 -18.25 8.67
C GLY A 51 0.09 -18.81 7.84
N PHE A 52 1.08 -17.97 7.52
CA PHE A 52 2.34 -18.35 6.86
C PHE A 52 3.48 -17.43 7.31
N ASP A 53 4.72 -17.83 7.08
CA ASP A 53 5.89 -17.05 7.47
C ASP A 53 6.07 -15.82 6.56
N VAL A 54 5.64 -14.65 7.08
CA VAL A 54 5.72 -13.37 6.38
C VAL A 54 7.17 -12.86 6.32
N ALA A 55 8.00 -13.22 7.32
CA ALA A 55 9.41 -12.84 7.31
C ALA A 55 10.16 -13.60 6.20
N ASP A 56 9.97 -14.90 6.11
CA ASP A 56 10.56 -15.71 5.03
C ASP A 56 10.10 -15.21 3.65
N LEU A 57 8.81 -14.90 3.53
CA LEU A 57 8.26 -14.31 2.29
C LEU A 57 8.96 -13.01 1.91
N ALA A 58 9.14 -12.08 2.85
CA ALA A 58 9.76 -10.78 2.58
C ALA A 58 11.25 -10.88 2.24
N LEU A 59 11.95 -11.83 2.89
CA LEU A 59 13.40 -11.97 2.78
C LEU A 59 13.85 -12.84 1.61
N ASN A 60 13.12 -13.95 1.36
CA ASN A 60 13.64 -15.04 0.54
C ASN A 60 12.77 -15.37 -0.67
N ALA A 61 11.57 -14.77 -0.80
CA ALA A 61 10.71 -15.10 -1.94
C ALA A 61 11.28 -14.56 -3.25
N GLU A 62 11.11 -15.34 -4.30
CA GLU A 62 11.38 -14.89 -5.67
C GLU A 62 10.48 -13.72 -6.06
N PRO A 63 10.93 -12.82 -6.96
CA PRO A 63 10.18 -11.63 -7.34
C PRO A 63 8.74 -11.92 -7.79
N GLU A 64 8.53 -12.96 -8.58
CA GLU A 64 7.23 -13.35 -9.11
C GLU A 64 6.27 -13.74 -7.99
N LYS A 65 6.75 -14.51 -6.99
CA LYS A 65 5.98 -14.88 -5.82
C LYS A 65 5.66 -13.67 -4.94
N LEU A 66 6.64 -12.81 -4.71
CA LEU A 66 6.46 -11.61 -3.89
C LEU A 66 5.52 -10.58 -4.53
N ASN A 67 5.45 -10.54 -5.87
CA ASN A 67 4.59 -9.61 -6.60
C ASN A 67 3.11 -10.03 -6.64
N ASP A 68 2.78 -11.28 -6.31
CA ASP A 68 1.38 -11.67 -6.13
C ASP A 68 0.74 -10.81 -5.03
N THR A 69 -0.48 -10.31 -5.27
CA THR A 69 -1.14 -9.38 -4.34
C THR A 69 -1.41 -10.01 -2.97
N ARG A 70 -1.59 -11.34 -2.90
CA ARG A 70 -1.75 -12.10 -1.65
C ARG A 70 -0.46 -12.15 -0.82
N ASN A 71 0.68 -11.88 -1.45
CA ASN A 71 2.00 -11.90 -0.83
C ASN A 71 2.56 -10.49 -0.62
N ALA A 72 2.44 -9.63 -1.62
CA ALA A 72 2.94 -8.26 -1.56
C ALA A 72 2.31 -7.45 -0.43
N GLN A 73 0.99 -7.57 -0.26
CA GLN A 73 0.29 -6.79 0.75
C GLN A 73 0.67 -7.19 2.19
N PRO A 74 0.67 -8.48 2.58
CA PRO A 74 1.18 -8.90 3.88
C PRO A 74 2.60 -8.45 4.17
N ALA A 75 3.52 -8.68 3.23
CA ALA A 75 4.93 -8.36 3.40
C ALA A 75 5.18 -6.85 3.57
N LEU A 76 4.52 -6.02 2.76
CA LEU A 76 4.63 -4.55 2.86
C LEU A 76 3.96 -4.00 4.12
N ALA A 77 2.80 -4.53 4.52
CA ALA A 77 2.13 -4.10 5.74
C ALA A 77 2.97 -4.43 6.98
N ALA A 78 3.47 -5.67 7.08
CA ALA A 78 4.34 -6.08 8.17
C ALA A 78 5.60 -5.22 8.25
N LEU A 79 6.30 -4.99 7.14
CA LEU A 79 7.49 -4.15 7.12
C LEU A 79 7.20 -2.70 7.50
N SER A 80 6.11 -2.11 6.99
CA SER A 80 5.75 -0.73 7.29
C SER A 80 5.47 -0.52 8.78
N VAL A 81 4.71 -1.43 9.40
CA VAL A 81 4.43 -1.38 10.84
C VAL A 81 5.69 -1.67 11.65
N ALA A 82 6.49 -2.68 11.27
CA ALA A 82 7.73 -3.04 11.95
C ALA A 82 8.74 -1.90 12.01
N VAL A 83 8.95 -1.20 10.88
CA VAL A 83 9.85 -0.03 10.83
C VAL A 83 9.34 1.08 11.73
N ALA A 84 8.05 1.36 11.72
CA ALA A 84 7.47 2.38 12.59
C ALA A 84 7.62 2.01 14.08
N ARG A 85 7.33 0.76 14.47
CA ARG A 85 7.51 0.28 15.85
C ARG A 85 8.98 0.38 16.29
N ALA A 86 9.91 0.00 15.42
CA ALA A 86 11.35 0.11 15.70
C ALA A 86 11.81 1.57 15.89
N LEU A 87 11.30 2.51 15.12
CA LEU A 87 11.58 3.94 15.28
C LEU A 87 10.98 4.49 16.58
N MET A 88 9.71 4.17 16.86
CA MET A 88 9.00 4.62 18.06
C MET A 88 9.66 4.08 19.33
N ALA A 89 10.11 2.84 19.33
CA ALA A 89 10.87 2.26 20.47
C ALA A 89 12.19 2.99 20.75
N ARG A 90 12.70 3.75 19.79
CA ARG A 90 13.91 4.60 19.89
C ARG A 90 13.58 6.07 20.16
N GLY A 91 12.32 6.37 20.51
CA GLY A 91 11.87 7.72 20.83
C GLY A 91 11.62 8.62 19.62
N VAL A 92 11.52 8.04 18.42
CA VAL A 92 11.17 8.79 17.21
C VAL A 92 9.66 8.74 17.02
N GLU A 93 8.96 9.78 17.48
CA GLU A 93 7.51 9.87 17.46
C GLU A 93 7.01 10.65 16.25
N PRO A 94 6.08 10.11 15.44
CA PRO A 94 5.50 10.84 14.34
C PRO A 94 4.46 11.86 14.81
N ALA A 95 4.46 13.05 14.24
CA ALA A 95 3.40 14.05 14.43
C ALA A 95 2.15 13.70 13.59
N ALA A 96 2.34 12.94 12.50
CA ALA A 96 1.29 12.42 11.66
C ALA A 96 1.74 11.13 10.97
N VAL A 97 0.78 10.32 10.55
CA VAL A 97 1.01 9.10 9.76
C VAL A 97 0.18 9.18 8.49
N LEU A 98 0.79 8.89 7.36
CA LEU A 98 0.14 8.83 6.06
C LEU A 98 0.31 7.45 5.45
N GLY A 99 -0.63 7.04 4.62
CA GLY A 99 -0.54 5.79 3.89
C GLY A 99 -1.06 5.91 2.46
N PHE A 100 -0.36 5.31 1.52
CA PHE A 100 -0.79 5.22 0.14
C PHE A 100 -1.44 3.87 -0.13
N SER A 101 -2.72 3.85 -0.54
CA SER A 101 -3.48 2.61 -0.82
C SER A 101 -3.41 1.61 0.35
N LEU A 102 -2.69 0.50 0.20
CA LEU A 102 -2.39 -0.47 1.27
C LEU A 102 -1.83 0.21 2.54
N GLY A 103 -0.92 1.15 2.35
CA GLY A 103 -0.28 1.86 3.45
C GLY A 103 -1.24 2.59 4.38
N GLN A 104 -2.47 2.90 3.94
CA GLN A 104 -3.51 3.47 4.81
C GLN A 104 -3.82 2.55 6.00
N ILE A 105 -3.87 1.23 5.76
CA ILE A 105 -4.12 0.27 6.84
C ILE A 105 -2.92 0.21 7.80
N SER A 106 -1.70 0.22 7.27
CA SER A 106 -0.49 0.33 8.11
C SER A 106 -0.48 1.63 8.92
N ALA A 107 -0.94 2.74 8.34
CA ALA A 107 -1.05 4.02 9.05
C ALA A 107 -2.06 3.96 10.20
N LEU A 108 -3.18 3.23 10.05
CA LEU A 108 -4.15 3.00 11.13
C LEU A 108 -3.52 2.23 12.30
N ALA A 109 -2.71 1.20 12.01
CA ALA A 109 -1.97 0.47 13.05
C ALA A 109 -0.94 1.37 13.75
N VAL A 110 -0.10 2.08 13.00
CA VAL A 110 0.95 2.94 13.54
C VAL A 110 0.39 4.09 14.37
N SER A 111 -0.76 4.65 13.98
CA SER A 111 -1.45 5.70 14.75
C SER A 111 -2.17 5.18 16.01
N GLY A 112 -2.25 3.87 16.21
CA GLY A 112 -2.97 3.25 17.33
C GLY A 112 -4.49 3.24 17.19
N MET A 113 -5.03 3.53 15.99
CA MET A 113 -6.47 3.43 15.70
C MET A 113 -6.92 1.97 15.54
N LEU A 114 -6.01 1.08 15.14
CA LEU A 114 -6.19 -0.36 15.12
C LEU A 114 -5.02 -1.02 15.85
N ALA A 115 -5.27 -2.16 16.48
CA ALA A 115 -4.18 -3.05 16.90
C ALA A 115 -3.48 -3.64 15.66
N ASP A 116 -2.22 -4.06 15.82
CA ASP A 116 -1.45 -4.61 14.69
C ASP A 116 -2.14 -5.85 14.12
N GLU A 117 -2.67 -6.74 14.97
CA GLU A 117 -3.44 -7.93 14.60
C GLU A 117 -4.69 -7.57 13.79
N GLU A 118 -5.43 -6.53 14.19
CA GLU A 118 -6.63 -6.08 13.49
C GLU A 118 -6.29 -5.51 12.11
N ALA A 119 -5.22 -4.74 12.02
CA ALA A 119 -4.73 -4.20 10.75
C ALA A 119 -4.28 -5.33 9.82
N PHE A 120 -3.53 -6.32 10.32
CA PHE A 120 -3.11 -7.47 9.51
C PHE A 120 -4.30 -8.34 9.09
N ALA A 121 -5.30 -8.53 9.95
CA ALA A 121 -6.54 -9.23 9.58
C ALA A 121 -7.29 -8.50 8.45
N LEU A 122 -7.34 -7.17 8.49
CA LEU A 122 -7.94 -6.37 7.43
C LEU A 122 -7.15 -6.49 6.12
N VAL A 123 -5.80 -6.46 6.18
CA VAL A 123 -4.93 -6.66 5.01
C VAL A 123 -5.13 -8.06 4.42
N LYS A 124 -5.30 -9.09 5.26
CA LYS A 124 -5.57 -10.47 4.81
C LYS A 124 -6.83 -10.52 3.95
N VAL A 125 -7.96 -10.05 4.49
CA VAL A 125 -9.23 -10.01 3.75
C VAL A 125 -9.10 -9.18 2.47
N ARG A 126 -8.44 -8.02 2.55
CA ARG A 126 -8.22 -7.15 1.38
C ARG A 126 -7.43 -7.86 0.28
N SER A 127 -6.32 -8.48 0.62
CA SER A 127 -5.44 -9.12 -0.36
C SER A 127 -6.10 -10.33 -1.02
N GLU A 128 -6.86 -11.12 -0.26
CA GLU A 128 -7.64 -12.25 -0.76
C GLU A 128 -8.73 -11.80 -1.74
N LEU A 129 -9.57 -10.84 -1.33
CA LEU A 129 -10.65 -10.32 -2.17
C LEU A 129 -10.14 -9.61 -3.43
N MET A 130 -9.06 -8.86 -3.34
CA MET A 130 -8.45 -8.25 -4.53
C MET A 130 -7.89 -9.29 -5.50
N ALA A 131 -7.28 -10.36 -5.00
CA ALA A 131 -6.80 -11.44 -5.84
C ALA A 131 -7.96 -12.21 -6.51
N GLU A 132 -9.03 -12.47 -5.77
CA GLU A 132 -10.25 -13.10 -6.31
C GLU A 132 -10.89 -12.23 -7.39
N ALA A 133 -11.03 -10.93 -7.13
CA ALA A 133 -11.59 -10.00 -8.12
C ALA A 133 -10.74 -9.94 -9.39
N ALA A 134 -9.41 -9.87 -9.26
CA ALA A 134 -8.50 -9.86 -10.40
C ALA A 134 -8.54 -11.17 -11.21
N ALA A 135 -8.73 -12.30 -10.54
CA ALA A 135 -8.88 -13.60 -11.21
C ALA A 135 -10.22 -13.74 -11.93
N ALA A 136 -11.31 -13.23 -11.33
CA ALA A 136 -12.63 -13.25 -11.91
C ALA A 136 -12.79 -12.28 -13.10
N HIS A 137 -12.13 -11.14 -13.03
CA HIS A 137 -12.19 -10.07 -14.02
C HIS A 137 -10.77 -9.57 -14.33
N PRO A 138 -10.01 -10.28 -15.19
CA PRO A 138 -8.69 -9.83 -15.59
C PRO A 138 -8.73 -8.45 -16.22
N GLY A 139 -7.92 -7.54 -15.69
CA GLY A 139 -7.83 -6.16 -16.14
C GLY A 139 -6.37 -5.72 -16.24
N ALA A 140 -6.19 -4.50 -16.74
CA ALA A 140 -4.91 -3.82 -16.78
C ALA A 140 -5.02 -2.42 -16.17
N MET A 141 -3.87 -1.88 -15.77
CA MET A 141 -3.77 -0.51 -15.27
C MET A 141 -2.53 0.16 -15.89
N SER A 142 -2.67 1.44 -16.22
CA SER A 142 -1.56 2.24 -16.73
C SER A 142 -1.51 3.60 -16.04
N ALA A 143 -0.31 4.05 -15.65
CA ALA A 143 -0.10 5.35 -15.04
C ALA A 143 0.22 6.40 -16.09
N LEU A 144 -0.66 7.37 -16.26
CA LEU A 144 -0.46 8.53 -17.12
C LEU A 144 0.26 9.63 -16.33
N LEU A 145 1.39 10.08 -16.85
CA LEU A 145 2.21 11.11 -16.23
C LEU A 145 2.03 12.44 -16.97
N LYS A 146 2.10 13.54 -16.21
CA LYS A 146 1.87 14.92 -16.72
C LYS A 146 0.48 15.08 -17.35
N ALA A 147 -0.49 14.31 -16.88
CA ALA A 147 -1.85 14.31 -17.36
C ALA A 147 -2.76 15.11 -16.42
N ASP A 148 -3.72 15.81 -16.99
CA ASP A 148 -4.82 16.42 -16.25
C ASP A 148 -6.09 15.59 -16.35
N GLU A 149 -7.01 15.81 -15.43
CA GLU A 149 -8.22 15.00 -15.30
C GLU A 149 -9.14 15.09 -16.52
N GLU A 150 -9.30 16.29 -17.10
CA GLU A 150 -10.21 16.51 -18.21
C GLU A 150 -9.74 15.72 -19.45
N ASN A 151 -8.45 15.82 -19.77
CA ASN A 151 -7.86 15.08 -20.89
C ASN A 151 -7.88 13.56 -20.67
N VAL A 152 -7.65 13.10 -19.44
CA VAL A 152 -7.71 11.66 -19.14
C VAL A 152 -9.13 11.11 -19.26
N ARG A 153 -10.15 11.85 -18.80
CA ARG A 153 -11.55 11.45 -18.98
C ARG A 153 -11.93 11.37 -20.46
N ALA A 154 -11.58 12.37 -21.25
CA ALA A 154 -11.81 12.38 -22.68
C ALA A 154 -11.09 11.22 -23.39
N LEU A 155 -9.82 10.94 -23.03
CA LEU A 155 -9.06 9.81 -23.55
C LEU A 155 -9.74 8.48 -23.22
N CYS A 156 -10.21 8.29 -22.00
CA CYS A 156 -10.92 7.07 -21.62
C CYS A 156 -12.22 6.88 -22.43
N GLU A 157 -12.99 7.95 -22.64
CA GLU A 157 -14.21 7.90 -23.44
C GLU A 157 -13.92 7.58 -24.91
N GLU A 158 -12.87 8.15 -25.48
CA GLU A 158 -12.47 7.94 -26.87
C GLU A 158 -11.91 6.53 -27.10
N CYS A 159 -11.05 6.03 -26.19
CA CYS A 159 -10.34 4.76 -26.37
C CYS A 159 -11.11 3.54 -25.82
N ALA A 160 -12.18 3.73 -25.09
CA ALA A 160 -12.95 2.60 -24.55
C ALA A 160 -13.57 1.72 -25.65
N GLU A 161 -13.97 2.30 -26.80
CA GLU A 161 -14.55 1.58 -27.97
C GLU A 161 -15.68 0.61 -27.59
N GLY A 162 -16.43 0.91 -26.51
CA GLY A 162 -17.50 0.06 -26.00
C GLY A 162 -17.05 -0.95 -24.94
N ASP A 163 -15.78 -0.94 -24.57
CA ASP A 163 -15.19 -1.71 -23.49
C ASP A 163 -15.04 -0.85 -22.21
N VAL A 164 -14.44 -1.38 -21.17
CA VAL A 164 -14.23 -0.67 -19.92
C VAL A 164 -12.86 0.00 -19.90
N LEU A 165 -12.84 1.33 -19.80
CA LEU A 165 -11.65 2.13 -19.53
C LEU A 165 -12.04 3.35 -18.71
N VAL A 166 -11.51 3.47 -17.49
CA VAL A 166 -11.88 4.53 -16.55
C VAL A 166 -10.67 5.10 -15.83
N PRO A 167 -10.69 6.41 -15.45
CA PRO A 167 -9.74 6.92 -14.47
C PRO A 167 -10.00 6.25 -13.12
N ALA A 168 -9.00 5.54 -12.61
CA ALA A 168 -9.12 4.73 -11.39
C ALA A 168 -8.48 5.40 -10.16
N ASN A 169 -7.32 6.03 -10.32
CA ASN A 169 -6.61 6.67 -9.21
C ASN A 169 -6.11 8.07 -9.61
N PHE A 170 -6.40 9.04 -8.77
CA PHE A 170 -5.87 10.40 -8.84
C PHE A 170 -4.80 10.54 -7.76
N ASN A 171 -3.56 10.13 -8.06
CA ASN A 171 -2.50 9.97 -7.05
C ASN A 171 -1.89 11.31 -6.61
N CYS A 172 -1.64 12.19 -7.56
CA CYS A 172 -1.16 13.55 -7.31
C CYS A 172 -1.37 14.41 -8.58
N PRO A 173 -1.19 15.73 -8.51
CA PRO A 173 -1.22 16.56 -9.71
C PRO A 173 -0.27 16.01 -10.79
N GLY A 174 -0.84 15.71 -11.95
CA GLY A 174 -0.10 15.16 -13.09
C GLY A 174 0.12 13.65 -13.09
N GLN A 175 -0.43 12.89 -12.13
CA GLN A 175 -0.40 11.44 -12.18
C GLN A 175 -1.79 10.84 -11.94
N ILE A 176 -2.36 10.29 -12.99
CA ILE A 176 -3.66 9.60 -12.98
C ILE A 176 -3.46 8.19 -13.51
N VAL A 177 -4.00 7.20 -12.80
CA VAL A 177 -3.98 5.81 -13.25
C VAL A 177 -5.32 5.50 -13.91
N VAL A 178 -5.28 4.96 -15.11
CA VAL A 178 -6.45 4.40 -15.79
C VAL A 178 -6.49 2.90 -15.58
N ALA A 179 -7.69 2.35 -15.54
CA ALA A 179 -7.94 0.91 -15.41
C ALA A 179 -9.04 0.48 -16.37
N GLY A 180 -8.91 -0.73 -16.89
CA GLY A 180 -9.89 -1.26 -17.83
C GLY A 180 -9.56 -2.69 -18.26
N THR A 181 -10.20 -3.13 -19.33
CA THR A 181 -9.77 -4.37 -19.96
C THR A 181 -8.36 -4.24 -20.53
N PRO A 182 -7.59 -5.34 -20.67
CA PRO A 182 -6.25 -5.26 -21.22
C PRO A 182 -6.23 -4.57 -22.60
N ALA A 183 -7.18 -4.89 -23.47
CA ALA A 183 -7.27 -4.31 -24.81
C ALA A 183 -7.53 -2.79 -24.81
N ALA A 184 -8.35 -2.29 -23.87
CA ALA A 184 -8.65 -0.87 -23.78
C ALA A 184 -7.53 -0.04 -23.11
N VAL A 185 -6.66 -0.69 -22.32
CA VAL A 185 -5.53 -0.04 -21.65
C VAL A 185 -4.30 0.02 -22.57
N GLU A 186 -4.13 -0.92 -23.49
CA GLU A 186 -3.04 -0.96 -24.49
C GLU A 186 -3.22 0.07 -25.61
#